data_0bf83ed2f581dc9b7bed6d88aed2cd15
#
_entry.id   0bf83ed2f581dc9b7bed6d88aed2cd15
#
_cell.length_a   1.000
_cell.length_b   1.000
_cell.length_c   1.000
_cell.angle_alpha   90.00
_cell.angle_beta   90.00
_cell.angle_gamma   90.00
#
_symmetry.space_group_name_H-M   'P 1'
#
loop_
_entity.id
_entity.type
_entity.pdbx_description
1 polymer ?
#
loop_
_entity_poly.entity_id
_entity_poly.type
_entity_poly.pdbx_seq_one_letter_code
_entity_poly.pdbx_strand_id
1 'polypeptide(L)'
;MNIQIQPDNSAMTPFVFRAADRMRIDGCANAIAREGLSLALYCPFEALLDHYSNLLLAKLQLLAPEHRIEVYFPANIDSLLDRFNEVLASQSLDQAVKTPSIVNQAQIWIVHDAHTLPESEIQLLARLIQNFPGANIRAILL
;
A
#
# COMPACT_ATOMS: atom_id res chain seq x y z
N MET A 1 -8.27 4.45 -1.66
CA MET A 1 -8.45 4.60 -3.12
C MET A 1 -8.43 3.23 -3.77
N ASN A 2 -9.41 2.93 -4.59
CA ASN A 2 -9.48 1.68 -5.34
C ASN A 2 -9.22 1.95 -6.81
N ILE A 3 -8.32 1.17 -7.42
CA ILE A 3 -8.01 1.29 -8.84
C ILE A 3 -8.34 -0.03 -9.52
N GLN A 4 -9.15 0.06 -10.56
CA GLN A 4 -9.39 -1.05 -11.47
C GLN A 4 -8.55 -0.83 -12.74
N ILE A 5 -7.68 -1.76 -13.04
CA ILE A 5 -6.84 -1.75 -14.23
C ILE A 5 -7.43 -2.70 -15.25
N GLN A 6 -7.68 -2.20 -16.45
CA GLN A 6 -8.18 -3.02 -17.54
C GLN A 6 -7.03 -3.44 -18.46
N PRO A 7 -6.93 -4.72 -18.82
CA PRO A 7 -5.90 -5.18 -19.72
C PRO A 7 -6.13 -4.62 -21.13
N ASP A 8 -5.05 -4.36 -21.81
CA ASP A 8 -5.09 -4.03 -23.22
C ASP A 8 -5.36 -5.30 -24.03
N ASN A 9 -6.22 -5.21 -25.04
CA ASN A 9 -6.58 -6.32 -25.91
C ASN A 9 -5.56 -6.59 -27.03
N SER A 10 -4.44 -5.92 -27.05
CA SER A 10 -3.41 -6.19 -28.05
C SER A 10 -2.72 -7.53 -27.74
N ALA A 11 -2.94 -8.53 -28.59
CA ALA A 11 -2.55 -9.92 -28.36
C ALA A 11 -1.03 -10.19 -28.40
N MET A 12 -0.19 -9.22 -28.75
CA MET A 12 1.22 -9.44 -29.05
C MET A 12 2.20 -8.84 -28.06
N THR A 13 1.77 -7.92 -27.19
CA THR A 13 2.57 -7.37 -26.11
C THR A 13 1.82 -7.60 -24.81
N PRO A 14 2.32 -8.46 -23.93
CA PRO A 14 1.56 -8.88 -22.74
C PRO A 14 1.19 -7.73 -21.82
N PHE A 15 1.90 -6.61 -21.81
CA PHE A 15 1.63 -5.52 -20.88
C PHE A 15 1.91 -4.16 -21.50
N VAL A 16 0.97 -3.67 -22.30
CA VAL A 16 1.03 -2.29 -22.81
C VAL A 16 0.53 -1.34 -21.73
N PHE A 17 1.42 -0.47 -21.31
CA PHE A 17 1.13 0.51 -20.28
C PHE A 17 0.36 1.70 -20.88
N ARG A 18 -0.92 1.79 -20.61
CA ARG A 18 -1.75 2.88 -21.09
C ARG A 18 -1.37 4.19 -20.41
N ALA A 19 -1.44 5.30 -21.16
CA ALA A 19 -1.15 6.62 -20.60
C ALA A 19 -2.04 6.96 -19.40
N ALA A 20 -3.34 6.59 -19.46
CA ALA A 20 -4.28 6.80 -18.35
C ALA A 20 -3.88 5.99 -17.09
N ASP A 21 -3.46 4.75 -17.27
CA ASP A 21 -3.02 3.90 -16.16
C ASP A 21 -1.70 4.41 -15.56
N ARG A 22 -0.80 4.90 -16.40
CA ARG A 22 0.44 5.53 -15.94
C ARG A 22 0.15 6.74 -15.05
N MET A 23 -0.78 7.61 -15.47
CA MET A 23 -1.19 8.77 -14.66
C MET A 23 -1.79 8.34 -13.33
N ARG A 24 -2.59 7.27 -13.31
CA ARG A 24 -3.17 6.71 -12.08
C ARG A 24 -2.09 6.15 -11.14
N ILE A 25 -1.15 5.39 -11.68
CA ILE A 25 -0.04 4.84 -10.90
C ILE A 25 0.84 5.96 -10.34
N ASP A 26 1.16 6.97 -11.14
CA ASP A 26 1.92 8.13 -10.69
C ASP A 26 1.18 8.89 -9.58
N GLY A 27 -0.14 9.10 -9.75
CA GLY A 27 -0.98 9.74 -8.75
C GLY A 27 -1.06 8.93 -7.45
N CYS A 28 -1.15 7.61 -7.54
CA CYS A 28 -1.17 6.73 -6.38
C CYS A 28 0.18 6.72 -5.65
N ALA A 29 1.28 6.68 -6.37
CA ALA A 29 2.61 6.75 -5.79
C ALA A 29 2.80 8.07 -5.02
N ASN A 30 2.38 9.20 -5.59
CA ASN A 30 2.41 10.48 -4.90
C ASN A 30 1.52 10.50 -3.66
N ALA A 31 0.29 9.97 -3.74
CA ALA A 31 -0.64 9.92 -2.62
C ALA A 31 -0.07 9.08 -1.45
N ILE A 32 0.54 7.95 -1.74
CA ILE A 32 1.17 7.11 -0.72
C ILE A 32 2.42 7.80 -0.16
N ALA A 33 3.30 8.30 -1.01
CA ALA A 33 4.58 8.86 -0.62
C ALA A 33 4.47 10.19 0.13
N ARG A 34 3.55 11.04 -0.29
CA ARG A 34 3.46 12.43 0.17
C ARG A 34 2.24 12.71 1.04
N GLU A 35 1.11 12.11 0.74
CA GLU A 35 -0.14 12.39 1.42
C GLU A 35 -0.48 11.37 2.52
N GLY A 36 0.29 10.28 2.61
CA GLY A 36 0.10 9.26 3.62
C GLY A 36 -1.13 8.37 3.41
N LEU A 37 -1.60 8.27 2.19
CA LEU A 37 -2.77 7.46 1.86
C LEU A 37 -2.41 5.98 1.72
N SER A 38 -3.38 5.12 2.03
CA SER A 38 -3.36 3.69 1.71
C SER A 38 -4.23 3.44 0.49
N LEU A 39 -3.97 2.35 -0.24
CA LEU A 39 -4.77 2.01 -1.41
C LEU A 39 -5.01 0.51 -1.56
N ALA A 40 -6.05 0.16 -2.30
CA ALA A 40 -6.26 -1.19 -2.81
C ALA A 40 -6.15 -1.17 -4.32
N LEU A 41 -5.39 -2.09 -4.88
CA LEU A 41 -5.19 -2.26 -6.31
C LEU A 41 -5.89 -3.55 -6.74
N TYR A 42 -6.87 -3.42 -7.61
CA TYR A 42 -7.61 -4.56 -8.14
C TYR A 42 -7.34 -4.76 -9.62
N CYS A 43 -7.03 -6.00 -9.97
CA CYS A 43 -6.94 -6.44 -11.35
C CYS A 43 -7.40 -7.89 -11.46
N PRO A 44 -8.25 -8.25 -12.45
CA PRO A 44 -8.73 -9.62 -12.62
C PRO A 44 -7.64 -10.59 -13.12
N PHE A 45 -6.51 -10.08 -13.56
CA PHE A 45 -5.39 -10.87 -14.05
C PHE A 45 -4.18 -10.72 -13.14
N GLU A 46 -3.76 -11.81 -12.52
CA GLU A 46 -2.66 -11.82 -11.55
C GLU A 46 -1.35 -11.30 -12.14
N ALA A 47 -0.99 -11.73 -13.34
CA ALA A 47 0.23 -11.28 -13.99
C ALA A 47 0.24 -9.78 -14.29
N LEU A 48 -0.92 -9.21 -14.60
CA LEU A 48 -1.08 -7.78 -14.82
C LEU A 48 -1.03 -7.01 -13.50
N LEU A 49 -1.62 -7.55 -12.44
CA LEU A 49 -1.53 -7.00 -11.10
C LEU A 49 -0.08 -6.92 -10.63
N ASP A 50 0.70 -8.00 -10.81
CA ASP A 50 2.12 -8.04 -10.49
C ASP A 50 2.91 -6.96 -11.26
N HIS A 51 2.62 -6.81 -12.55
CA HIS A 51 3.26 -5.80 -13.38
C HIS A 51 3.02 -4.38 -12.86
N TYR A 52 1.78 -4.03 -12.58
CA TYR A 52 1.43 -2.70 -12.07
C TYR A 52 1.90 -2.47 -10.63
N SER A 53 1.88 -3.49 -9.79
CA SER A 53 2.41 -3.36 -8.43
C SER A 53 3.92 -3.12 -8.44
N ASN A 54 4.66 -3.79 -9.31
CA ASN A 54 6.09 -3.57 -9.48
C ASN A 54 6.40 -2.14 -9.98
N LEU A 55 5.60 -1.62 -10.91
CA LEU A 55 5.72 -0.24 -11.36
C LEU A 55 5.45 0.76 -10.25
N LEU A 56 4.40 0.52 -9.46
CA LEU A 56 4.08 1.35 -8.30
C LEU A 56 5.23 1.36 -7.28
N LEU A 57 5.79 0.19 -6.98
CA LEU A 57 6.92 0.06 -6.07
C LEU A 57 8.16 0.81 -6.57
N ALA A 58 8.50 0.65 -7.85
CA ALA A 58 9.63 1.35 -8.44
C ALA A 58 9.45 2.88 -8.35
N LYS A 59 8.23 3.37 -8.58
CA LYS A 59 7.89 4.78 -8.44
C LYS A 59 8.02 5.27 -6.99
N LEU A 60 7.52 4.49 -6.03
CA LEU A 60 7.62 4.80 -4.61
C LEU A 60 9.07 4.88 -4.15
N GLN A 61 9.92 3.97 -4.60
CA GLN A 61 11.35 3.99 -4.28
C GLN A 61 12.08 5.23 -4.83
N LEU A 62 11.62 5.74 -5.98
CA LEU A 62 12.16 6.99 -6.54
C LEU A 62 11.65 8.22 -5.82
N LEU A 63 10.36 8.25 -5.46
CA LEU A 63 9.73 9.42 -4.83
C LEU A 63 10.06 9.56 -3.35
N ALA A 64 10.19 8.45 -2.64
CA ALA A 64 10.39 8.42 -1.20
C ALA A 64 11.32 7.26 -0.81
N PRO A 65 12.61 7.34 -1.17
CA PRO A 65 13.57 6.28 -0.86
C PRO A 65 13.79 6.09 0.65
N GLU A 66 13.42 7.07 1.45
CA GLU A 66 13.50 7.02 2.91
C GLU A 66 12.45 6.13 3.55
N HIS A 67 11.36 5.82 2.85
CA HIS A 67 10.29 4.97 3.37
C HIS A 67 10.69 3.50 3.33
N ARG A 68 10.34 2.78 4.39
CA ARG A 68 10.59 1.35 4.50
C ARG A 68 9.43 0.57 3.89
N ILE A 69 9.75 -0.36 2.99
CA ILE A 69 8.77 -1.22 2.35
C ILE A 69 8.84 -2.62 2.96
N GLU A 70 7.71 -3.13 3.45
CA GLU A 70 7.57 -4.49 3.96
C GLU A 70 6.50 -5.23 3.16
N VAL A 71 6.77 -6.49 2.84
CA VAL A 71 5.88 -7.33 2.03
C VAL A 71 5.33 -8.44 2.89
N TYR A 72 4.01 -8.60 2.89
CA TYR A 72 3.29 -9.68 3.60
C TYR A 72 2.66 -10.62 2.57
N PHE A 73 3.09 -11.86 2.59
CA PHE A 73 2.67 -12.87 1.63
C PHE A 73 2.68 -14.27 2.26
N PRO A 74 1.56 -15.03 2.29
CA PRO A 74 0.21 -14.57 1.99
C PRO A 74 -0.32 -13.59 3.05
N ALA A 75 -1.41 -12.88 2.76
CA ALA A 75 -2.04 -11.97 3.70
C ALA A 75 -2.49 -12.73 4.96
N ASN A 76 -2.07 -12.25 6.13
CA ASN A 76 -2.41 -12.82 7.42
C ASN A 76 -2.62 -11.70 8.43
N ILE A 77 -3.86 -11.59 8.96
CA ILE A 77 -4.20 -10.49 9.88
C ILE A 77 -3.42 -10.55 11.18
N ASP A 78 -3.17 -11.75 11.72
CA ASP A 78 -2.44 -11.87 12.98
C ASP A 78 -1.01 -11.34 12.84
N SER A 79 -0.33 -11.65 11.74
CA SER A 79 1.00 -11.13 11.46
C SER A 79 1.00 -9.61 11.28
N LEU A 80 -0.03 -9.06 10.62
CA LEU A 80 -0.19 -7.62 10.44
C LEU A 80 -0.45 -6.92 11.77
N LEU A 81 -1.29 -7.49 12.62
CA LEU A 81 -1.59 -6.94 13.95
C LEU A 81 -0.39 -7.02 14.89
N ASP A 82 0.35 -8.13 14.86
CA ASP A 82 1.57 -8.29 15.65
C ASP A 82 2.61 -7.23 15.24
N ARG A 83 2.80 -7.02 13.96
CA ARG A 83 3.70 -5.99 13.44
C ARG A 83 3.24 -4.59 13.81
N PHE A 84 1.94 -4.32 13.73
CA PHE A 84 1.38 -3.05 14.17
C PHE A 84 1.66 -2.78 15.64
N ASN A 85 1.47 -3.79 16.50
CA ASN A 85 1.76 -3.70 17.92
C ASN A 85 3.25 -3.45 18.20
N GLU A 86 4.15 -4.06 17.42
CA GLU A 86 5.60 -3.80 17.52
C GLU A 86 5.93 -2.35 17.19
N VAL A 87 5.32 -1.79 16.17
CA VAL A 87 5.49 -0.38 15.79
C VAL A 87 5.00 0.54 16.90
N LEU A 88 3.81 0.26 17.47
CA LEU A 88 3.27 1.03 18.59
C LEU A 88 4.15 0.92 19.84
N ALA A 89 4.68 -0.26 20.14
CA ALA A 89 5.54 -0.48 21.30
C ALA A 89 6.86 0.29 21.22
N SER A 90 7.33 0.62 20.03
CA SER A 90 8.51 1.45 19.81
C SER A 90 8.26 2.95 20.01
N GLN A 91 7.00 3.35 20.19
CA GLN A 91 6.56 4.73 20.32
C GLN A 91 5.75 4.91 21.61
N SER A 92 5.73 6.14 22.15
CA SER A 92 4.73 6.47 23.17
C SER A 92 3.34 6.56 22.55
N LEU A 93 2.29 6.31 23.33
CA LEU A 93 0.92 6.44 22.86
C LEU A 93 0.63 7.84 22.31
N ASP A 94 1.18 8.86 22.96
CA ASP A 94 1.05 10.26 22.51
C ASP A 94 1.67 10.48 21.13
N GLN A 95 2.79 9.84 20.83
CA GLN A 95 3.40 9.91 19.52
C GLN A 95 2.60 9.17 18.45
N ALA A 96 2.02 8.02 18.82
CA ALA A 96 1.27 7.19 17.89
C ALA A 96 -0.02 7.87 17.40
N VAL A 97 -0.65 8.72 18.21
CA VAL A 97 -1.88 9.44 17.83
C VAL A 97 -1.63 10.79 17.17
N LYS A 98 -0.40 11.30 17.20
CA LYS A 98 -0.05 12.57 16.56
C LYS A 98 0.23 12.39 15.08
N THR A 99 -0.06 13.43 14.29
CA THR A 99 0.35 13.47 12.89
C THR A 99 1.87 13.43 12.79
N PRO A 100 2.46 12.53 11.99
CA PRO A 100 3.90 12.44 11.86
C PRO A 100 4.47 13.71 11.24
N SER A 101 5.68 14.08 11.64
CA SER A 101 6.41 15.16 10.95
C SER A 101 6.79 14.69 9.54
N ILE A 102 6.94 15.64 8.62
CA ILE A 102 7.27 15.37 7.21
C ILE A 102 8.59 14.58 7.07
N VAL A 103 9.45 14.65 8.08
CA VAL A 103 10.77 14.02 8.09
C VAL A 103 10.73 12.56 8.58
N ASN A 104 9.60 12.09 9.11
CA ASN A 104 9.51 10.75 9.66
C ASN A 104 9.41 9.69 8.55
N GLN A 105 10.23 8.66 8.69
CA GLN A 105 10.19 7.50 7.82
C GLN A 105 8.86 6.76 7.98
N ALA A 106 8.14 6.61 6.88
CA ALA A 106 6.93 5.80 6.86
C ALA A 106 7.25 4.32 6.60
N GLN A 107 6.37 3.45 7.06
CA GLN A 107 6.36 2.05 6.65
C GLN A 107 5.25 1.85 5.62
N ILE A 108 5.62 1.29 4.48
CA ILE A 108 4.68 0.93 3.42
C ILE A 108 4.54 -0.57 3.43
N TRP A 109 3.34 -1.06 3.74
CA TRP A 109 3.02 -2.48 3.81
C TRP A 109 2.33 -2.93 2.53
N ILE A 110 2.94 -3.87 1.85
CA ILE A 110 2.36 -4.49 0.67
C ILE A 110 1.75 -5.82 1.09
N VAL A 111 0.43 -5.90 1.04
CA VAL A 111 -0.33 -7.07 1.49
C VAL A 111 -0.85 -7.80 0.26
N HIS A 112 -0.22 -8.92 -0.07
CA HIS A 112 -0.64 -9.80 -1.16
C HIS A 112 -1.85 -10.64 -0.76
N ASP A 113 -2.66 -11.02 -1.74
CA ASP A 113 -3.85 -11.85 -1.55
C ASP A 113 -4.83 -11.25 -0.53
N ALA A 114 -4.95 -9.93 -0.51
CA ALA A 114 -5.81 -9.23 0.44
C ALA A 114 -7.29 -9.63 0.31
N HIS A 115 -7.72 -10.14 -0.84
CA HIS A 115 -9.07 -10.67 -1.05
C HIS A 115 -9.38 -11.89 -0.18
N THR A 116 -8.36 -12.58 0.35
CA THR A 116 -8.53 -13.71 1.27
C THR A 116 -8.86 -13.26 2.69
N LEU A 117 -8.65 -11.98 3.02
CA LEU A 117 -8.99 -11.43 4.32
C LEU A 117 -10.49 -11.13 4.40
N PRO A 118 -11.17 -11.47 5.51
CA PRO A 118 -12.51 -11.00 5.75
C PRO A 118 -12.61 -9.47 5.77
N GLU A 119 -13.73 -8.94 5.31
CA GLU A 119 -13.94 -7.49 5.28
C GLU A 119 -13.76 -6.83 6.65
N SER A 120 -14.20 -7.50 7.72
CA SER A 120 -14.05 -7.02 9.09
C SER A 120 -12.59 -6.82 9.49
N GLU A 121 -11.68 -7.68 9.02
CA GLU A 121 -10.25 -7.59 9.30
C GLU A 121 -9.59 -6.46 8.51
N ILE A 122 -9.99 -6.26 7.26
CA ILE A 122 -9.55 -5.14 6.43
C ILE A 122 -10.00 -3.82 7.07
N GLN A 123 -11.23 -3.76 7.56
CA GLN A 123 -11.75 -2.58 8.26
C GLN A 123 -11.01 -2.32 9.57
N LEU A 124 -10.66 -3.37 10.31
CA LEU A 124 -9.86 -3.24 11.53
C LEU A 124 -8.49 -2.65 11.22
N LEU A 125 -7.80 -3.16 10.22
CA LEU A 125 -6.51 -2.62 9.79
C LEU A 125 -6.62 -1.15 9.38
N ALA A 126 -7.65 -0.79 8.61
CA ALA A 126 -7.88 0.58 8.20
C ALA A 126 -8.12 1.52 9.40
N ARG A 127 -8.90 1.07 10.38
CA ARG A 127 -9.15 1.85 11.61
C ARG A 127 -7.88 2.05 12.43
N LEU A 128 -7.05 1.02 12.55
CA LEU A 128 -5.78 1.12 13.27
C LEU A 128 -4.85 2.15 12.61
N ILE A 129 -4.74 2.11 11.29
CA ILE A 129 -3.93 3.06 10.53
C ILE A 129 -4.47 4.50 10.72
N GLN A 130 -5.79 4.68 10.67
CA GLN A 130 -6.42 6.00 10.83
C GLN A 130 -6.32 6.55 12.25
N ASN A 131 -6.48 5.69 13.25
CA ASN A 131 -6.50 6.09 14.66
C ASN A 131 -5.11 6.35 15.25
N PHE A 132 -4.08 5.77 14.62
CA PHE A 132 -2.69 5.92 15.05
C PHE A 132 -1.81 6.48 13.92
N PRO A 133 -2.08 7.71 13.46
CA PRO A 133 -1.33 8.30 12.34
C PRO A 133 0.17 8.47 12.66
N GLY A 134 0.53 8.59 13.93
CA GLY A 134 1.93 8.66 14.36
C GLY A 134 2.70 7.37 14.14
N ALA A 135 2.05 6.22 14.00
CA ALA A 135 2.68 4.98 13.60
C ALA A 135 3.22 5.05 12.17
N ASN A 136 2.66 5.94 11.35
CA ASN A 136 3.09 6.26 9.99
C ASN A 136 3.13 5.02 9.09
N ILE A 137 2.06 4.24 9.11
CA ILE A 137 1.89 3.03 8.33
C ILE A 137 0.95 3.32 7.16
N ARG A 138 1.34 2.87 5.97
CA ARG A 138 0.55 3.00 4.74
C ARG A 138 0.44 1.63 4.12
N ALA A 139 -0.77 1.19 3.79
CA ALA A 139 -1.01 -0.13 3.26
C ALA A 139 -1.36 -0.10 1.77
N ILE A 140 -0.78 -1.04 1.03
CA ILE A 140 -1.15 -1.34 -0.36
C ILE A 140 -1.70 -2.75 -0.36
N LEU A 141 -3.00 -2.88 -0.63
CA LEU A 141 -3.67 -4.17 -0.72
C LEU A 141 -3.71 -4.64 -2.18
N LEU A 142 -3.22 -5.83 -2.42
CA LEU A 142 -3.17 -6.45 -3.76
C LEU A 142 -4.08 -7.66 -3.87
#